data_4a6ce83ddcf3325b25638cea2e8c8738
#
_entry.id   4a6ce83ddcf3325b25638cea2e8c8738
#
_cell.length_a   1.000
_cell.length_b   1.000
_cell.length_c   1.000
_cell.angle_alpha   90.00
_cell.angle_beta   90.00
_cell.angle_gamma   90.00
#
_symmetry.space_group_name_H-M   'P 1'
#
loop_
_entity.id
_entity.type
_entity.pdbx_description
1 polymer ?
#
loop_
_entity_poly.entity_id
_entity_poly.type
_entity_poly.pdbx_seq_one_letter_code
_entity_poly.pdbx_strand_id
1 'polypeptide(L)'
;MNNSSLINKTIFFVKDQLENAEAGHDWFHIERVYKNALLIAGSENCDLEIVQLGALLHDIADSKFHNGDETIGPKTARTFLETQNVAPTTIDHVIAIIENISFKGGRVERKFSSIELDIVQDADRLDAIGAIGIARTFNYGGFKNRTLYNPEIAPNLSMTKEEYKKNEAPTINHFYEKLLLLKDKMNTETGKQIAQERHLYMEGFLEQFYAEWEGRK
;
A
#
# COMPACT_ATOMS: atom_id res chain seq x y z
N MET A 1 27.84 6.42 -8.12
CA MET A 1 26.88 6.84 -9.16
C MET A 1 26.10 8.03 -8.64
N ASN A 2 25.61 8.91 -9.53
CA ASN A 2 24.75 10.00 -9.08
C ASN A 2 23.39 9.36 -8.68
N ASN A 3 22.88 9.59 -7.47
CA ASN A 3 21.63 9.02 -6.93
C ASN A 3 20.45 9.19 -7.92
N SER A 4 20.34 10.34 -8.55
CA SER A 4 19.33 10.61 -9.61
C SER A 4 19.38 9.60 -10.77
N SER A 5 20.56 9.08 -11.14
CA SER A 5 20.70 8.07 -12.21
C SER A 5 20.19 6.70 -11.78
N LEU A 6 20.45 6.26 -10.54
CA LEU A 6 20.00 4.98 -10.01
C LEU A 6 18.46 4.97 -9.90
N ILE A 7 17.88 6.03 -9.32
CA ILE A 7 16.42 6.13 -9.16
C ILE A 7 15.70 6.11 -10.52
N ASN A 8 16.21 6.85 -11.53
CA ASN A 8 15.62 6.82 -12.87
C ASN A 8 15.66 5.43 -13.52
N LYS A 9 16.76 4.69 -13.35
CA LYS A 9 16.87 3.30 -13.82
C LYS A 9 15.91 2.37 -13.08
N THR A 10 15.74 2.57 -11.77
CA THR A 10 14.79 1.80 -10.96
C THR A 10 13.36 2.07 -11.41
N ILE A 11 12.98 3.33 -11.67
CA ILE A 11 11.67 3.69 -12.20
C ILE A 11 11.42 3.00 -13.56
N PHE A 12 12.39 3.03 -14.46
CA PHE A 12 12.26 2.36 -15.76
C PHE A 12 12.07 0.85 -15.57
N PHE A 13 12.92 0.22 -14.75
CA PHE A 13 12.84 -1.20 -14.44
C PHE A 13 11.46 -1.60 -13.86
N VAL A 14 10.95 -0.84 -12.89
CA VAL A 14 9.64 -1.11 -12.27
C VAL A 14 8.50 -0.97 -13.28
N LYS A 15 8.54 0.04 -14.15
CA LYS A 15 7.54 0.21 -15.23
C LYS A 15 7.52 -0.99 -16.18
N ASP A 16 8.68 -1.50 -16.55
CA ASP A 16 8.82 -2.67 -17.41
C ASP A 16 8.25 -3.93 -16.72
N GLN A 17 8.60 -4.15 -15.45
CA GLN A 17 8.09 -5.29 -14.67
C GLN A 17 6.57 -5.26 -14.47
N LEU A 18 5.96 -4.09 -14.40
CA LEU A 18 4.53 -3.89 -14.13
C LEU A 18 3.71 -3.57 -15.39
N GLU A 19 4.26 -3.71 -16.60
CA GLU A 19 3.57 -3.38 -17.85
C GLU A 19 2.21 -4.08 -18.00
N ASN A 20 2.08 -5.31 -17.51
CA ASN A 20 0.86 -6.12 -17.54
C ASN A 20 0.23 -6.36 -16.18
N ALA A 21 0.55 -5.54 -15.16
CA ALA A 21 0.01 -5.70 -13.82
C ALA A 21 -1.47 -5.33 -13.73
N GLU A 22 -2.21 -5.99 -12.82
CA GLU A 22 -3.61 -5.63 -12.54
C GLU A 22 -3.75 -4.21 -11.98
N ALA A 23 -4.88 -3.57 -12.29
CA ALA A 23 -5.28 -2.32 -11.68
C ALA A 23 -5.29 -2.42 -10.14
N GLY A 24 -4.44 -1.62 -9.49
CA GLY A 24 -4.26 -1.64 -8.03
C GLY A 24 -2.86 -2.03 -7.56
N HIS A 25 -2.09 -2.74 -8.41
CA HIS A 25 -0.66 -3.06 -8.23
C HIS A 25 0.14 -2.63 -9.47
N ASP A 26 -0.35 -1.64 -10.20
CA ASP A 26 0.27 -1.07 -11.40
C ASP A 26 1.34 -0.02 -11.07
N TRP A 27 2.02 0.46 -12.10
CA TRP A 27 2.98 1.56 -11.96
C TRP A 27 2.41 2.78 -11.23
N PHE A 28 1.14 3.12 -11.45
CA PHE A 28 0.55 4.32 -10.84
C PHE A 28 0.36 4.17 -9.33
N HIS A 29 0.14 2.94 -8.83
CA HIS A 29 0.21 2.67 -7.39
C HIS A 29 1.62 2.96 -6.85
N ILE A 30 2.65 2.37 -7.47
CA ILE A 30 4.05 2.58 -7.06
C ILE A 30 4.42 4.07 -7.10
N GLU A 31 4.01 4.79 -8.15
CA GLU A 31 4.27 6.22 -8.25
C GLU A 31 3.64 7.03 -7.10
N ARG A 32 2.42 6.71 -6.69
CA ARG A 32 1.76 7.37 -5.56
C ARG A 32 2.41 7.02 -4.23
N VAL A 33 2.76 5.75 -4.02
CA VAL A 33 3.50 5.31 -2.83
C VAL A 33 4.86 6.01 -2.76
N TYR A 34 5.60 6.07 -3.86
CA TYR A 34 6.87 6.79 -3.94
C TYR A 34 6.73 8.27 -3.56
N LYS A 35 5.71 8.97 -4.09
CA LYS A 35 5.43 10.38 -3.75
C LYS A 35 5.06 10.56 -2.28
N ASN A 36 4.22 9.68 -1.72
CA ASN A 36 3.89 9.69 -0.30
C ASN A 36 5.13 9.43 0.57
N ALA A 37 5.99 8.48 0.17
CA ALA A 37 7.23 8.17 0.89
C ALA A 37 8.19 9.37 0.94
N LEU A 38 8.34 10.09 -0.18
CA LEU A 38 9.15 11.32 -0.23
C LEU A 38 8.56 12.42 0.67
N LEU A 39 7.23 12.56 0.69
CA LEU A 39 6.56 13.55 1.54
C LEU A 39 6.83 13.26 3.03
N ILE A 40 6.70 12.00 3.45
CA ILE A 40 6.96 11.59 4.84
C ILE A 40 8.46 11.75 5.17
N ALA A 41 9.35 11.27 4.29
CA ALA A 41 10.81 11.31 4.49
C ALA A 41 11.34 12.74 4.66
N GLY A 42 10.66 13.74 4.10
CA GLY A 42 11.04 15.15 4.25
C GLY A 42 11.03 15.66 5.69
N SER A 43 10.36 14.97 6.61
CA SER A 43 10.25 15.32 8.03
C SER A 43 10.94 14.30 8.96
N GLU A 44 11.52 13.23 8.40
CA GLU A 44 12.12 12.15 9.18
C GLU A 44 13.65 12.12 8.97
N ASN A 45 14.38 11.67 10.00
CA ASN A 45 15.82 11.43 9.87
C ASN A 45 16.05 10.01 9.33
N CYS A 46 16.17 9.87 8.02
CA CYS A 46 16.25 8.58 7.32
C CYS A 46 17.27 8.61 6.18
N ASP A 47 17.66 7.42 5.69
CA ASP A 47 18.38 7.28 4.44
C ASP A 47 17.40 7.39 3.26
N LEU A 48 17.43 8.53 2.58
CA LEU A 48 16.53 8.83 1.48
C LEU A 48 16.70 7.88 0.30
N GLU A 49 17.90 7.36 0.02
CA GLU A 49 18.14 6.39 -1.06
C GLU A 49 17.41 5.07 -0.75
N ILE A 50 17.52 4.59 0.49
CA ILE A 50 16.82 3.37 0.94
C ILE A 50 15.31 3.54 0.89
N VAL A 51 14.76 4.69 1.34
CA VAL A 51 13.32 5.00 1.23
C VAL A 51 12.86 4.97 -0.23
N GLN A 52 13.60 5.64 -1.13
CA GLN A 52 13.27 5.70 -2.55
C GLN A 52 13.26 4.33 -3.21
N LEU A 53 14.32 3.54 -2.98
CA LEU A 53 14.43 2.19 -3.53
C LEU A 53 13.37 1.26 -2.93
N GLY A 54 13.16 1.32 -1.61
CA GLY A 54 12.12 0.56 -0.93
C GLY A 54 10.72 0.86 -1.46
N ALA A 55 10.36 2.14 -1.63
CA ALA A 55 9.08 2.55 -2.16
C ALA A 55 8.88 2.13 -3.63
N LEU A 56 9.92 2.20 -4.47
CA LEU A 56 9.84 1.80 -5.87
C LEU A 56 9.76 0.29 -6.06
N LEU A 57 10.42 -0.50 -5.20
CA LEU A 57 10.60 -1.93 -5.37
C LEU A 57 9.68 -2.79 -4.50
N HIS A 58 8.86 -2.20 -3.62
CA HIS A 58 8.12 -2.94 -2.60
C HIS A 58 7.11 -3.95 -3.16
N ASP A 59 6.55 -3.69 -4.33
CA ASP A 59 5.46 -4.49 -4.90
C ASP A 59 5.69 -4.83 -6.40
N ILE A 60 6.96 -5.08 -6.79
CA ILE A 60 7.35 -5.40 -8.17
C ILE A 60 6.95 -6.80 -8.63
N ALA A 61 6.53 -7.67 -7.71
CA ALA A 61 6.06 -9.01 -8.03
C ALA A 61 5.00 -9.43 -6.99
N ASP A 62 3.72 -9.22 -7.31
CA ASP A 62 2.62 -9.69 -6.46
C ASP A 62 2.62 -11.23 -6.46
N SER A 63 2.76 -11.80 -5.27
CA SER A 63 2.75 -13.25 -5.04
C SER A 63 1.48 -13.94 -5.57
N LYS A 64 0.36 -13.21 -5.73
CA LYS A 64 -0.89 -13.73 -6.31
C LYS A 64 -0.71 -14.23 -7.74
N PHE A 65 0.18 -13.61 -8.53
CA PHE A 65 0.50 -14.03 -9.91
C PHE A 65 1.59 -15.10 -9.97
N HIS A 66 2.20 -15.41 -8.84
CA HIS A 66 3.30 -16.35 -8.70
C HIS A 66 2.96 -17.52 -7.76
N ASN A 67 1.71 -18.02 -7.82
CA ASN A 67 1.23 -19.15 -7.01
C ASN A 67 1.44 -18.97 -5.48
N GLY A 68 1.48 -17.73 -4.99
CA GLY A 68 1.70 -17.41 -3.58
C GLY A 68 3.19 -17.35 -3.17
N ASP A 69 4.14 -17.41 -4.10
CA ASP A 69 5.57 -17.28 -3.79
C ASP A 69 5.96 -15.84 -3.46
N GLU A 70 6.05 -15.54 -2.17
CA GLU A 70 6.48 -14.23 -1.65
C GLU A 70 7.99 -13.96 -1.84
N THR A 71 8.78 -14.92 -2.34
CA THR A 71 10.24 -14.77 -2.49
C THR A 71 10.67 -14.14 -3.82
N ILE A 72 9.78 -14.08 -4.81
CA ILE A 72 10.09 -13.59 -6.16
C ILE A 72 10.41 -12.10 -6.15
N GLY A 73 9.58 -11.28 -5.50
CA GLY A 73 9.80 -9.82 -5.37
C GLY A 73 11.17 -9.48 -4.78
N PRO A 74 11.51 -9.95 -3.58
CA PRO A 74 12.83 -9.75 -2.98
C PRO A 74 14.00 -10.20 -3.86
N LYS A 75 13.91 -11.38 -4.50
CA LYS A 75 14.96 -11.90 -5.40
C LYS A 75 15.15 -11.02 -6.63
N THR A 76 14.05 -10.61 -7.27
CA THR A 76 14.06 -9.74 -8.45
C THR A 76 14.66 -8.38 -8.12
N ALA A 77 14.26 -7.78 -6.99
CA ALA A 77 14.82 -6.52 -6.50
C ALA A 77 16.33 -6.63 -6.22
N ARG A 78 16.77 -7.69 -5.54
CA ARG A 78 18.19 -7.94 -5.24
C ARG A 78 19.00 -8.03 -6.51
N THR A 79 18.59 -8.89 -7.45
CA THR A 79 19.30 -9.07 -8.73
C THR A 79 19.43 -7.75 -9.49
N PHE A 80 18.35 -6.96 -9.57
CA PHE A 80 18.41 -5.66 -10.20
C PHE A 80 19.41 -4.72 -9.52
N LEU A 81 19.36 -4.57 -8.21
CA LEU A 81 20.22 -3.66 -7.46
C LEU A 81 21.71 -4.07 -7.56
N GLU A 82 22.01 -5.37 -7.56
CA GLU A 82 23.37 -5.89 -7.79
C GLU A 82 23.89 -5.51 -9.18
N THR A 83 23.07 -5.59 -10.24
CA THR A 83 23.47 -5.14 -11.59
C THR A 83 23.75 -3.64 -11.67
N GLN A 84 23.15 -2.86 -10.75
CA GLN A 84 23.41 -1.42 -10.65
C GLN A 84 24.61 -1.08 -9.74
N ASN A 85 25.33 -2.08 -9.20
CA ASN A 85 26.45 -1.93 -8.26
C ASN A 85 26.08 -1.11 -7.01
N VAL A 86 24.87 -1.31 -6.49
CA VAL A 86 24.43 -0.75 -5.20
C VAL A 86 25.21 -1.45 -4.07
N ALA A 87 25.53 -0.72 -3.00
CA ALA A 87 26.24 -1.28 -1.85
C ALA A 87 25.47 -2.46 -1.22
N PRO A 88 26.13 -3.57 -0.85
CA PRO A 88 25.43 -4.74 -0.27
C PRO A 88 24.59 -4.40 0.95
N THR A 89 25.05 -3.49 1.81
CA THR A 89 24.30 -3.03 2.99
C THR A 89 22.99 -2.32 2.63
N THR A 90 23.00 -1.49 1.58
CA THR A 90 21.79 -0.84 1.06
C THR A 90 20.84 -1.88 0.45
N ILE A 91 21.36 -2.83 -0.34
CA ILE A 91 20.57 -3.92 -0.90
C ILE A 91 19.88 -4.70 0.21
N ASP A 92 20.64 -5.15 1.21
CA ASP A 92 20.08 -5.95 2.32
C ASP A 92 18.98 -5.20 3.07
N HIS A 93 19.12 -3.89 3.27
CA HIS A 93 18.11 -3.06 3.92
C HIS A 93 16.85 -2.93 3.05
N VAL A 94 16.98 -2.66 1.75
CA VAL A 94 15.85 -2.59 0.81
C VAL A 94 15.10 -3.93 0.76
N ILE A 95 15.82 -5.05 0.70
CA ILE A 95 15.21 -6.38 0.72
C ILE A 95 14.46 -6.63 2.03
N ALA A 96 15.04 -6.24 3.17
CA ALA A 96 14.36 -6.35 4.46
C ALA A 96 13.06 -5.50 4.50
N ILE A 97 13.02 -4.34 3.86
CA ILE A 97 11.80 -3.55 3.71
C ILE A 97 10.76 -4.34 2.90
N ILE A 98 11.11 -4.85 1.72
CA ILE A 98 10.20 -5.60 0.84
C ILE A 98 9.60 -6.82 1.56
N GLU A 99 10.39 -7.57 2.31
CA GLU A 99 9.95 -8.76 3.04
C GLU A 99 9.04 -8.46 4.23
N ASN A 100 9.10 -7.23 4.78
CA ASN A 100 8.38 -6.84 6.00
C ASN A 100 7.30 -5.77 5.78
N ILE A 101 7.10 -5.28 4.55
CA ILE A 101 6.12 -4.23 4.27
C ILE A 101 4.68 -4.71 4.41
N SER A 102 4.40 -5.96 4.04
CA SER A 102 3.04 -6.49 3.99
C SER A 102 2.36 -6.46 5.36
N PHE A 103 1.17 -5.90 5.40
CA PHE A 103 0.29 -5.95 6.56
C PHE A 103 -0.26 -7.37 6.76
N LYS A 104 0.50 -8.22 7.47
CA LYS A 104 0.09 -9.61 7.81
C LYS A 104 -1.01 -9.66 8.88
N GLY A 105 -1.98 -8.72 8.84
CA GLY A 105 -3.11 -8.67 9.78
C GLY A 105 -2.76 -8.24 11.21
N GLY A 106 -1.57 -7.66 11.45
CA GLY A 106 -1.14 -7.17 12.78
C GLY A 106 -0.88 -8.27 13.83
N ARG A 107 -0.86 -9.55 13.43
CA ARG A 107 -0.71 -10.71 14.31
C ARG A 107 0.66 -11.41 14.22
N VAL A 108 1.55 -10.92 13.34
CA VAL A 108 2.90 -11.47 13.18
C VAL A 108 3.89 -10.53 13.81
N GLU A 109 4.76 -11.07 14.67
CA GLU A 109 5.84 -10.33 15.28
C GLU A 109 6.74 -9.70 14.21
N ARG A 110 7.03 -8.42 14.37
CA ARG A 110 7.83 -7.65 13.42
C ARG A 110 9.29 -8.10 13.52
N LYS A 111 9.79 -8.78 12.49
CA LYS A 111 11.14 -9.33 12.46
C LYS A 111 12.22 -8.31 12.13
N PHE A 112 11.85 -7.19 11.51
CA PHE A 112 12.73 -6.10 11.12
C PHE A 112 12.07 -4.76 11.43
N SER A 113 12.85 -3.77 11.85
CA SER A 113 12.38 -2.42 12.15
C SER A 113 13.44 -1.40 11.72
N SER A 114 13.02 -0.41 10.96
CA SER A 114 13.82 0.78 10.63
C SER A 114 12.88 1.93 10.32
N ILE A 115 13.38 3.16 10.37
CA ILE A 115 12.59 4.34 10.00
C ILE A 115 12.20 4.30 8.51
N GLU A 116 13.06 3.77 7.65
CA GLU A 116 12.79 3.64 6.22
C GLU A 116 11.64 2.65 5.95
N LEU A 117 11.60 1.51 6.67
CA LEU A 117 10.45 0.60 6.61
C LEU A 117 9.17 1.29 7.10
N ASP A 118 9.24 2.04 8.20
CA ASP A 118 8.10 2.78 8.74
C ASP A 118 7.54 3.78 7.73
N ILE A 119 8.41 4.53 7.06
CA ILE A 119 8.05 5.50 6.02
C ILE A 119 7.39 4.81 4.83
N VAL A 120 8.01 3.75 4.28
CA VAL A 120 7.49 3.06 3.09
C VAL A 120 6.16 2.35 3.41
N GLN A 121 6.04 1.76 4.60
CA GLN A 121 4.82 1.11 5.05
C GLN A 121 3.67 2.10 5.24
N ASP A 122 3.94 3.28 5.80
CA ASP A 122 2.93 4.34 5.93
C ASP A 122 2.53 4.88 4.56
N ALA A 123 3.48 5.07 3.65
CA ALA A 123 3.23 5.53 2.29
C ALA A 123 2.31 4.59 1.51
N ASP A 124 2.51 3.27 1.63
CA ASP A 124 1.65 2.25 1.02
C ASP A 124 0.23 2.27 1.64
N ARG A 125 0.13 2.32 2.97
CA ARG A 125 -1.16 2.42 3.67
C ARG A 125 -1.93 3.69 3.29
N LEU A 126 -1.24 4.81 3.12
CA LEU A 126 -1.85 6.06 2.67
C LEU A 126 -2.49 5.96 1.28
N ASP A 127 -1.94 5.14 0.36
CA ASP A 127 -2.53 4.93 -0.96
C ASP A 127 -3.86 4.15 -0.91
N ALA A 128 -4.13 3.46 0.21
CA ALA A 128 -5.38 2.73 0.42
C ALA A 128 -6.51 3.57 1.02
N ILE A 129 -6.27 4.83 1.44
CA ILE A 129 -7.25 5.68 2.13
C ILE A 129 -7.41 7.05 1.46
N GLY A 130 -8.43 7.80 1.89
CA GLY A 130 -8.79 9.09 1.30
C GLY A 130 -9.47 8.94 -0.07
N ALA A 131 -9.42 9.98 -0.91
CA ALA A 131 -10.10 10.01 -2.20
C ALA A 131 -9.62 8.89 -3.15
N ILE A 132 -8.31 8.62 -3.17
CA ILE A 132 -7.73 7.51 -3.96
C ILE A 132 -8.23 6.17 -3.41
N GLY A 133 -8.23 5.97 -2.09
CA GLY A 133 -8.73 4.76 -1.46
C GLY A 133 -10.20 4.48 -1.78
N ILE A 134 -11.05 5.51 -1.75
CA ILE A 134 -12.45 5.43 -2.17
C ILE A 134 -12.55 4.94 -3.61
N ALA A 135 -11.87 5.61 -4.54
CA ALA A 135 -11.91 5.26 -5.96
C ALA A 135 -11.42 3.82 -6.21
N ARG A 136 -10.31 3.41 -5.59
CA ARG A 136 -9.77 2.04 -5.68
C ARG A 136 -10.76 1.00 -5.14
N THR A 137 -11.42 1.30 -4.03
CA THR A 137 -12.39 0.39 -3.40
C THR A 137 -13.57 0.11 -4.31
N PHE A 138 -14.15 1.13 -4.93
CA PHE A 138 -15.26 0.95 -5.86
C PHE A 138 -14.82 0.31 -7.18
N ASN A 139 -13.64 0.67 -7.70
CA ASN A 139 -13.08 0.01 -8.88
C ASN A 139 -12.91 -1.50 -8.64
N TYR A 140 -12.33 -1.90 -7.50
CA TYR A 140 -12.17 -3.30 -7.14
C TYR A 140 -13.51 -4.00 -6.89
N GLY A 141 -14.45 -3.33 -6.22
CA GLY A 141 -15.80 -3.84 -6.00
C GLY A 141 -16.52 -4.13 -7.33
N GLY A 142 -16.44 -3.21 -8.30
CA GLY A 142 -16.97 -3.39 -9.64
C GLY A 142 -16.30 -4.56 -10.39
N PHE A 143 -14.98 -4.66 -10.34
CA PHE A 143 -14.23 -5.77 -10.93
C PHE A 143 -14.64 -7.13 -10.33
N LYS A 144 -14.94 -7.19 -9.04
CA LYS A 144 -15.41 -8.40 -8.34
C LYS A 144 -16.93 -8.60 -8.42
N ASN A 145 -17.65 -7.76 -9.17
CA ASN A 145 -19.11 -7.78 -9.28
C ASN A 145 -19.84 -7.75 -7.91
N ARG A 146 -19.26 -7.00 -6.95
CA ARG A 146 -19.87 -6.80 -5.63
C ARG A 146 -20.98 -5.78 -5.68
N THR A 147 -22.02 -5.96 -4.88
CA THR A 147 -23.02 -4.91 -4.65
C THR A 147 -22.36 -3.68 -4.04
N LEU A 148 -22.89 -2.50 -4.40
CA LEU A 148 -22.38 -1.22 -3.89
C LEU A 148 -22.56 -1.14 -2.37
N TYR A 149 -23.79 -1.35 -1.92
CA TYR A 149 -24.23 -1.34 -0.53
C TYR A 149 -25.45 -2.24 -0.35
N ASN A 150 -25.59 -2.85 0.83
CA ASN A 150 -26.81 -3.54 1.27
C ASN A 150 -27.01 -3.26 2.77
N PRO A 151 -28.07 -2.55 3.19
CA PRO A 151 -28.31 -2.22 4.59
C PRO A 151 -28.57 -3.44 5.49
N GLU A 152 -28.92 -4.59 4.92
CA GLU A 152 -29.16 -5.83 5.65
C GLU A 152 -27.85 -6.60 5.96
N ILE A 153 -26.73 -6.22 5.33
CA ILE A 153 -25.43 -6.89 5.50
C ILE A 153 -24.48 -5.95 6.24
N ALA A 154 -24.38 -6.15 7.55
CA ALA A 154 -23.43 -5.38 8.38
C ALA A 154 -21.97 -5.73 8.09
N PRO A 155 -21.01 -4.77 8.25
CA PRO A 155 -19.59 -5.04 8.19
C PRO A 155 -19.16 -6.08 9.25
N ASN A 156 -18.28 -7.00 8.87
CA ASN A 156 -17.71 -7.97 9.79
C ASN A 156 -16.31 -7.53 10.25
N LEU A 157 -16.19 -7.06 11.49
CA LEU A 157 -14.95 -6.52 12.06
C LEU A 157 -14.04 -7.61 12.66
N SER A 158 -14.47 -8.86 12.70
CA SER A 158 -13.77 -9.98 13.36
C SER A 158 -13.28 -11.07 12.41
N MET A 159 -13.25 -10.79 11.10
CA MET A 159 -12.80 -11.76 10.09
C MET A 159 -11.37 -12.21 10.29
N THR A 160 -11.14 -13.52 10.10
CA THR A 160 -9.81 -14.07 9.90
C THR A 160 -9.25 -13.61 8.55
N LYS A 161 -7.93 -13.81 8.32
CA LYS A 161 -7.30 -13.48 7.02
C LYS A 161 -7.90 -14.30 5.86
N GLU A 162 -8.24 -15.55 6.13
CA GLU A 162 -8.85 -16.47 5.16
C GLU A 162 -10.29 -16.05 4.81
N GLU A 163 -11.08 -15.68 5.80
CA GLU A 163 -12.45 -15.16 5.61
C GLU A 163 -12.41 -13.83 4.85
N TYR A 164 -11.50 -12.92 5.20
CA TYR A 164 -11.33 -11.66 4.50
C TYR A 164 -11.00 -11.83 3.01
N LYS A 165 -10.14 -12.80 2.67
CA LYS A 165 -9.78 -13.09 1.27
C LYS A 165 -10.97 -13.63 0.45
N LYS A 166 -11.92 -14.31 1.09
CA LYS A 166 -13.12 -14.90 0.49
C LYS A 166 -14.36 -14.03 0.64
N ASN A 167 -14.22 -12.86 1.28
CA ASN A 167 -15.34 -11.99 1.59
C ASN A 167 -15.95 -11.42 0.29
N GLU A 168 -17.25 -11.62 0.11
CA GLU A 168 -18.08 -11.08 -0.99
C GLU A 168 -19.04 -9.99 -0.51
N ALA A 169 -18.83 -9.45 0.68
CA ALA A 169 -19.64 -8.39 1.26
C ALA A 169 -19.70 -7.15 0.34
N PRO A 170 -20.75 -6.33 0.49
CA PRO A 170 -20.91 -5.06 -0.25
C PRO A 170 -19.68 -4.17 -0.15
N THR A 171 -19.40 -3.41 -1.19
CA THR A 171 -18.21 -2.56 -1.32
C THR A 171 -18.06 -1.57 -0.15
N ILE A 172 -19.17 -0.98 0.33
CA ILE A 172 -19.17 -0.05 1.47
C ILE A 172 -18.66 -0.71 2.76
N ASN A 173 -18.92 -2.00 2.97
CA ASN A 173 -18.46 -2.69 4.18
C ASN A 173 -16.94 -2.66 4.34
N HIS A 174 -16.19 -2.66 3.22
CA HIS A 174 -14.73 -2.59 3.22
C HIS A 174 -14.16 -1.33 3.92
N PHE A 175 -14.91 -0.23 3.92
CA PHE A 175 -14.52 0.97 4.66
C PHE A 175 -14.37 0.67 6.14
N TYR A 176 -15.33 0.00 6.75
CA TYR A 176 -15.34 -0.34 8.18
C TYR A 176 -14.42 -1.51 8.50
N GLU A 177 -14.37 -2.51 7.61
CA GLU A 177 -13.59 -3.73 7.80
C GLU A 177 -12.08 -3.50 7.68
N LYS A 178 -11.65 -2.43 6.96
CA LYS A 178 -10.24 -2.15 6.73
C LYS A 178 -9.88 -0.66 6.71
N LEU A 179 -10.50 0.14 5.82
CA LEU A 179 -9.93 1.44 5.46
C LEU A 179 -9.90 2.41 6.62
N LEU A 180 -11.00 2.50 7.38
CA LEU A 180 -11.10 3.38 8.56
C LEU A 180 -10.17 2.97 9.70
N LEU A 181 -9.70 1.72 9.72
CA LEU A 181 -8.77 1.22 10.74
C LEU A 181 -7.31 1.57 10.44
N LEU A 182 -6.99 1.99 9.19
CA LEU A 182 -5.61 2.19 8.77
C LEU A 182 -4.96 3.42 9.40
N LYS A 183 -5.71 4.46 9.75
CA LYS A 183 -5.14 5.65 10.41
C LYS A 183 -4.40 5.30 11.72
N ASP A 184 -4.93 4.33 12.48
CA ASP A 184 -4.36 3.90 13.76
C ASP A 184 -3.17 2.93 13.59
N LYS A 185 -2.79 2.64 12.35
CA LYS A 185 -1.68 1.75 12.00
C LYS A 185 -0.46 2.48 11.46
N MET A 186 -0.51 3.81 11.39
CA MET A 186 0.64 4.61 10.94
C MET A 186 1.75 4.61 11.99
N ASN A 187 2.98 4.57 11.50
CA ASN A 187 4.17 4.50 12.33
C ASN A 187 4.75 5.89 12.61
N THR A 188 4.88 6.73 11.55
CA THR A 188 5.49 8.06 11.59
C THR A 188 4.49 9.14 11.98
N GLU A 189 4.96 10.25 12.56
CA GLU A 189 4.08 11.37 12.92
C GLU A 189 3.48 12.03 11.68
N THR A 190 4.27 12.21 10.62
CA THR A 190 3.77 12.76 9.35
C THR A 190 2.75 11.83 8.70
N GLY A 191 2.99 10.51 8.72
CA GLY A 191 2.03 9.51 8.25
C GLY A 191 0.70 9.57 9.00
N LYS A 192 0.73 9.71 10.34
CA LYS A 192 -0.47 9.85 11.18
C LYS A 192 -1.28 11.10 10.84
N GLN A 193 -0.61 12.25 10.66
CA GLN A 193 -1.28 13.50 10.30
C GLN A 193 -2.00 13.39 8.97
N ILE A 194 -1.31 12.92 7.92
CA ILE A 194 -1.90 12.73 6.59
C ILE A 194 -3.04 11.71 6.63
N ALA A 195 -2.86 10.62 7.37
CA ALA A 195 -3.88 9.59 7.50
C ALA A 195 -5.13 10.10 8.20
N GLN A 196 -4.99 10.96 9.21
CA GLN A 196 -6.13 11.60 9.89
C GLN A 196 -6.95 12.46 8.92
N GLU A 197 -6.29 13.27 8.09
CA GLU A 197 -6.98 14.10 7.08
C GLU A 197 -7.72 13.24 6.06
N ARG A 198 -7.07 12.18 5.54
CA ARG A 198 -7.69 11.23 4.60
C ARG A 198 -8.84 10.44 5.22
N HIS A 199 -8.74 10.13 6.51
CA HIS A 199 -9.78 9.46 7.27
C HIS A 199 -11.04 10.34 7.40
N LEU A 200 -10.90 11.59 7.82
CA LEU A 200 -12.00 12.56 7.91
C LEU A 200 -12.70 12.75 6.54
N TYR A 201 -11.92 12.76 5.45
CA TYR A 201 -12.49 12.81 4.11
C TYR A 201 -13.36 11.58 3.80
N MET A 202 -12.92 10.38 4.18
CA MET A 202 -13.71 9.14 4.00
C MET A 202 -14.98 9.12 4.86
N GLU A 203 -14.91 9.61 6.10
CA GLU A 203 -16.09 9.73 6.97
C GLU A 203 -17.13 10.69 6.34
N GLY A 204 -16.71 11.85 5.85
CA GLY A 204 -17.58 12.78 5.14
C GLY A 204 -18.19 12.21 3.86
N PHE A 205 -17.43 11.41 3.10
CA PHE A 205 -17.94 10.68 1.95
C PHE A 205 -19.04 9.68 2.37
N LEU A 206 -18.84 8.90 3.43
CA LEU A 206 -19.82 7.93 3.92
C LEU A 206 -21.09 8.60 4.43
N GLU A 207 -20.95 9.73 5.15
CA GLU A 207 -22.11 10.52 5.60
C GLU A 207 -22.95 10.99 4.42
N GLN A 208 -22.32 11.55 3.39
CA GLN A 208 -22.99 11.99 2.17
C GLN A 208 -23.62 10.80 1.42
N PHE A 209 -22.90 9.69 1.28
CA PHE A 209 -23.36 8.48 0.63
C PHE A 209 -24.66 7.94 1.26
N TYR A 210 -24.69 7.83 2.60
CA TYR A 210 -25.89 7.34 3.30
C TYR A 210 -27.05 8.31 3.22
N ALA A 211 -26.80 9.62 3.27
CA ALA A 211 -27.84 10.62 3.13
C ALA A 211 -28.52 10.56 1.75
N GLU A 212 -27.74 10.38 0.69
CA GLU A 212 -28.26 10.19 -0.67
C GLU A 212 -28.97 8.84 -0.82
N TRP A 213 -28.43 7.77 -0.25
CA TRP A 213 -29.05 6.44 -0.28
C TRP A 213 -30.46 6.44 0.32
N GLU A 214 -30.64 7.18 1.39
CA GLU A 214 -31.94 7.31 2.08
C GLU A 214 -32.82 8.42 1.52
N GLY A 215 -32.40 9.12 0.47
CA GLY A 215 -33.15 10.21 -0.15
C GLY A 215 -33.31 11.45 0.77
N ARG A 216 -32.34 11.66 1.68
CA ARG A 216 -32.31 12.82 2.60
C ARG A 216 -31.52 14.02 2.06
N LYS A 217 -30.72 13.82 1.03
CA LYS A 217 -29.98 14.84 0.27
C LYS A 217 -30.02 14.54 -1.21
#